data_1d602a2111a06346e6f0b702d7ee206d
#
_entry.id   1d602a2111a06346e6f0b702d7ee206d
#
_cell.length_a   1.000
_cell.length_b   1.000
_cell.length_c   1.000
_cell.angle_alpha   90.00
_cell.angle_beta   90.00
_cell.angle_gamma   90.00
#
_symmetry.space_group_name_H-M   'P 1'
#
loop_
_entity.id
_entity.type
_entity.pdbx_description
1 polymer ?
#
loop_
_entity_poly.entity_id
_entity_poly.type
_entity_poly.pdbx_seq_one_letter_code
_entity_poly.pdbx_strand_id
1 'polypeptide(L)'
;MTEKSKVYISYLRSKGPRTNKGAKIRGLFDIAGFADFIAQNELTAVKLHVGEAGNDAYVAPVLVRQIVDRIKQAGGRPFLTDTNTLYSGSRHDAVSHLETALAHGFGMEVTGAPFIVADGLHGGNCKEVNVELKHFDTVHIAGDIVDAGSMIVVSHFKGHEMAGFGGALKNLAMGCAPAVGKKAQHDLCFKVKKEGCIGCAACTLVCPQHAISLDDNRKAEIDASLCIGCGECLTVCPKKTIQIDWETEINPFLERMVEYAYGAIVNKKDKVGYITLVVNVTPLCDCVPWSDAPMVPDIGFLSSTDPVAIDQAAYDLVKAAEGLANSALGKALPAGTDKFMHMHDYVDGTKALAYAEKIGMGSREYELIEL
;
A
#
# COMPACT_ATOMS: atom_id res chain seq x y z
N MET A 1 -5.72 -25.31 20.12
CA MET A 1 -5.99 -24.75 18.78
C MET A 1 -6.00 -23.25 18.96
N THR A 2 -5.07 -22.52 18.34
CA THR A 2 -5.10 -21.06 18.32
C THR A 2 -6.38 -20.61 17.61
N GLU A 3 -7.12 -19.68 18.19
CA GLU A 3 -8.33 -19.11 17.58
C GLU A 3 -7.92 -18.43 16.25
N LYS A 4 -8.64 -18.73 15.16
CA LYS A 4 -8.38 -18.12 13.85
C LYS A 4 -8.73 -16.62 13.90
N SER A 5 -7.94 -15.81 13.20
CA SER A 5 -8.21 -14.39 13.06
C SER A 5 -9.51 -14.16 12.28
N LYS A 6 -10.37 -13.27 12.76
CA LYS A 6 -11.65 -12.96 12.09
C LYS A 6 -11.44 -11.92 11.00
N VAL A 7 -11.93 -12.23 9.81
CA VAL A 7 -12.03 -11.31 8.68
C VAL A 7 -13.48 -11.19 8.27
N TYR A 8 -14.04 -10.01 8.39
CA TYR A 8 -15.41 -9.74 7.98
C TYR A 8 -15.44 -9.27 6.53
N ILE A 9 -16.40 -9.79 5.74
CA ILE A 9 -16.60 -9.39 4.35
C ILE A 9 -18.01 -8.87 4.10
N SER A 10 -18.12 -7.83 3.29
CA SER A 10 -19.38 -7.37 2.72
C SER A 10 -19.25 -7.27 1.22
N TYR A 11 -19.89 -8.19 0.50
CA TYR A 11 -19.96 -8.21 -0.97
C TYR A 11 -20.75 -7.00 -1.52
N LEU A 12 -20.47 -6.59 -2.77
CA LEU A 12 -20.97 -5.31 -3.30
C LEU A 12 -22.46 -5.28 -3.66
N ARG A 13 -23.12 -6.43 -3.84
CA ARG A 13 -24.56 -6.41 -4.18
C ARG A 13 -25.36 -5.65 -3.15
N SER A 14 -26.18 -4.70 -3.62
CA SER A 14 -27.04 -3.87 -2.80
C SER A 14 -28.50 -4.04 -3.22
N LYS A 15 -29.39 -4.20 -2.25
CA LYS A 15 -30.84 -4.35 -2.47
C LYS A 15 -31.66 -3.19 -1.91
N GLY A 16 -31.01 -2.13 -1.42
CA GLY A 16 -31.67 -0.96 -0.84
C GLY A 16 -30.72 -0.04 -0.07
N PRO A 17 -31.22 1.05 0.51
CA PRO A 17 -30.40 2.08 1.17
C PRO A 17 -29.55 1.54 2.33
N ARG A 18 -30.03 0.51 3.03
CA ARG A 18 -29.32 -0.11 4.18
C ARG A 18 -28.19 -1.04 3.77
N THR A 19 -28.08 -1.37 2.49
CA THR A 19 -27.03 -2.26 1.93
C THR A 19 -26.18 -1.58 0.87
N ASN A 20 -26.23 -0.23 0.74
CA ASN A 20 -25.34 0.50 -0.15
C ASN A 20 -23.88 0.47 0.33
N LYS A 21 -22.93 0.84 -0.53
CA LYS A 21 -21.49 0.80 -0.23
C LYS A 21 -21.13 1.50 1.09
N GLY A 22 -21.70 2.68 1.36
CA GLY A 22 -21.46 3.41 2.60
C GLY A 22 -21.96 2.67 3.84
N ALA A 23 -23.18 2.08 3.77
CA ALA A 23 -23.71 1.28 4.88
C ALA A 23 -22.85 0.03 5.16
N LYS A 24 -22.29 -0.60 4.13
CA LYS A 24 -21.38 -1.72 4.25
C LYS A 24 -20.09 -1.36 4.98
N ILE A 25 -19.47 -0.23 4.61
CA ILE A 25 -18.26 0.27 5.31
C ILE A 25 -18.55 0.55 6.79
N ARG A 26 -19.69 1.20 7.10
CA ARG A 26 -20.09 1.42 8.51
C ARG A 26 -20.29 0.11 9.27
N GLY A 27 -21.01 -0.86 8.65
CA GLY A 27 -21.24 -2.17 9.26
C GLY A 27 -19.95 -2.93 9.54
N LEU A 28 -18.98 -2.86 8.62
CA LEU A 28 -17.65 -3.46 8.78
C LEU A 28 -16.84 -2.81 9.91
N PHE A 29 -16.91 -1.49 10.05
CA PHE A 29 -16.29 -0.77 11.17
C PHE A 29 -16.89 -1.22 12.50
N ASP A 30 -18.23 -1.32 12.56
CA ASP A 30 -18.96 -1.65 13.78
C ASP A 30 -18.72 -3.11 14.21
N ILE A 31 -18.83 -4.08 13.29
CA ILE A 31 -18.68 -5.51 13.61
C ILE A 31 -17.25 -5.88 14.00
N ALA A 32 -16.25 -5.19 13.43
CA ALA A 32 -14.85 -5.40 13.78
C ALA A 32 -14.47 -4.76 15.13
N GLY A 33 -15.40 -4.06 15.80
CA GLY A 33 -15.18 -3.49 17.13
C GLY A 33 -14.23 -2.30 17.19
N PHE A 34 -14.04 -1.57 16.07
CA PHE A 34 -13.04 -0.49 16.02
C PHE A 34 -13.38 0.68 16.96
N ALA A 35 -14.65 0.88 17.30
CA ALA A 35 -15.04 1.89 18.29
C ALA A 35 -14.46 1.63 19.68
N ASP A 36 -14.23 0.38 20.04
CA ASP A 36 -13.88 -0.03 21.41
C ASP A 36 -12.47 0.41 21.82
N PHE A 37 -11.56 0.58 20.85
CA PHE A 37 -10.19 1.01 21.12
C PHE A 37 -9.95 2.51 20.90
N ILE A 38 -10.95 3.28 20.44
CA ILE A 38 -10.85 4.72 20.24
C ILE A 38 -11.21 5.46 21.52
N ALA A 39 -10.24 6.13 22.13
CA ALA A 39 -10.49 6.89 23.35
C ALA A 39 -11.13 8.27 23.04
N GLN A 40 -11.83 8.82 24.03
CA GLN A 40 -12.44 10.15 23.93
C GLN A 40 -11.39 11.23 23.64
N ASN A 41 -11.62 12.06 22.63
CA ASN A 41 -10.73 13.11 22.15
C ASN A 41 -9.36 12.63 21.61
N GLU A 42 -9.17 11.34 21.42
CA GLU A 42 -7.93 10.76 20.88
C GLU A 42 -7.74 11.13 19.40
N LEU A 43 -6.53 11.51 19.02
CA LEU A 43 -6.16 11.69 17.60
C LEU A 43 -6.04 10.31 16.96
N THR A 44 -6.94 10.04 16.01
CA THR A 44 -7.02 8.77 15.29
C THR A 44 -6.58 8.97 13.83
N ALA A 45 -5.49 8.34 13.43
CA ALA A 45 -5.01 8.37 12.05
C ALA A 45 -5.89 7.50 11.15
N VAL A 46 -6.39 8.05 10.05
CA VAL A 46 -6.98 7.29 8.95
C VAL A 46 -5.91 7.19 7.87
N LYS A 47 -5.14 6.10 7.91
CA LYS A 47 -4.02 5.88 6.98
C LYS A 47 -4.54 5.34 5.66
N LEU A 48 -4.27 6.05 4.60
CA LEU A 48 -4.71 5.68 3.26
C LEU A 48 -3.68 6.11 2.20
N HIS A 49 -3.95 5.79 0.94
CA HIS A 49 -3.21 6.25 -0.23
C HIS A 49 -4.14 7.10 -1.10
N VAL A 50 -3.74 8.32 -1.42
CA VAL A 50 -4.59 9.26 -2.19
C VAL A 50 -4.52 9.08 -3.70
N GLY A 51 -3.63 8.19 -4.21
CA GLY A 51 -3.33 8.06 -5.63
C GLY A 51 -2.29 9.08 -6.12
N GLU A 52 -1.56 8.74 -7.17
CA GLU A 52 -0.69 9.67 -7.91
C GLU A 52 -1.54 10.49 -8.88
N ALA A 53 -1.15 11.71 -9.24
CA ALA A 53 -1.87 12.51 -10.23
C ALA A 53 -2.00 11.75 -11.56
N GLY A 54 -3.23 11.62 -12.06
CA GLY A 54 -3.54 10.80 -13.24
C GLY A 54 -4.00 9.37 -12.94
N ASN A 55 -3.86 8.90 -11.69
CA ASN A 55 -4.45 7.65 -11.23
C ASN A 55 -5.89 7.92 -10.73
N ASP A 56 -6.82 6.99 -10.95
CA ASP A 56 -8.22 7.08 -10.51
C ASP A 56 -8.73 5.79 -9.82
N ALA A 57 -7.82 4.83 -9.57
CA ALA A 57 -8.15 3.54 -8.95
C ALA A 57 -8.18 3.58 -7.41
N TYR A 58 -7.71 4.65 -6.79
CA TYR A 58 -7.60 4.79 -5.34
C TYR A 58 -8.96 4.71 -4.62
N VAL A 59 -8.92 4.53 -3.31
CA VAL A 59 -10.10 4.44 -2.45
C VAL A 59 -10.98 5.69 -2.59
N ALA A 60 -12.26 5.52 -2.91
CA ALA A 60 -13.18 6.64 -3.09
C ALA A 60 -13.35 7.46 -1.78
N PRO A 61 -13.12 8.79 -1.79
CA PRO A 61 -13.18 9.64 -0.59
C PRO A 61 -14.52 9.59 0.14
N VAL A 62 -15.62 9.41 -0.58
CA VAL A 62 -16.96 9.27 0.00
C VAL A 62 -17.16 8.00 0.85
N LEU A 63 -16.34 6.97 0.61
CA LEU A 63 -16.29 5.76 1.44
C LEU A 63 -15.44 6.01 2.69
N VAL A 64 -14.34 6.74 2.56
CA VAL A 64 -13.50 7.17 3.69
C VAL A 64 -14.29 8.02 4.67
N ARG A 65 -15.19 8.88 4.18
CA ARG A 65 -16.12 9.67 5.01
C ARG A 65 -16.90 8.80 5.99
N GLN A 66 -17.32 7.60 5.59
CA GLN A 66 -18.09 6.70 6.46
C GLN A 66 -17.27 6.24 7.67
N ILE A 67 -15.97 6.04 7.49
CA ILE A 67 -15.01 5.67 8.54
C ILE A 67 -14.78 6.86 9.46
N VAL A 68 -14.52 8.04 8.89
CA VAL A 68 -14.34 9.30 9.63
C VAL A 68 -15.54 9.59 10.53
N ASP A 69 -16.76 9.45 10.02
CA ASP A 69 -17.97 9.67 10.79
C ASP A 69 -18.13 8.66 11.94
N ARG A 70 -17.71 7.39 11.75
CA ARG A 70 -17.70 6.38 12.81
C ARG A 70 -16.68 6.67 13.90
N ILE A 71 -15.46 7.11 13.53
CA ILE A 71 -14.43 7.51 14.50
C ILE A 71 -14.95 8.69 15.37
N LYS A 72 -15.58 9.69 14.73
CA LYS A 72 -16.19 10.83 15.45
C LYS A 72 -17.31 10.39 16.39
N GLN A 73 -18.17 9.45 15.97
CA GLN A 73 -19.23 8.89 16.81
C GLN A 73 -18.68 8.10 17.99
N ALA A 74 -17.53 7.44 17.84
CA ALA A 74 -16.81 6.80 18.95
C ALA A 74 -16.10 7.80 19.88
N GLY A 75 -16.12 9.09 19.56
CA GLY A 75 -15.48 10.15 20.37
C GLY A 75 -14.06 10.50 19.96
N GLY A 76 -13.51 9.88 18.94
CA GLY A 76 -12.17 10.17 18.40
C GLY A 76 -12.13 11.45 17.55
N ARG A 77 -10.93 11.94 17.31
CA ARG A 77 -10.61 13.09 16.45
C ARG A 77 -9.82 12.60 15.24
N PRO A 78 -10.50 12.21 14.13
CA PRO A 78 -9.83 11.66 12.97
C PRO A 78 -9.09 12.71 12.16
N PHE A 79 -7.96 12.29 11.56
CA PHE A 79 -7.27 12.97 10.47
C PHE A 79 -6.87 11.93 9.42
N LEU A 80 -6.96 12.30 8.13
CA LEU A 80 -6.46 11.49 7.03
C LEU A 80 -4.96 11.69 6.91
N THR A 81 -4.22 10.66 6.55
CA THR A 81 -2.77 10.77 6.45
C THR A 81 -2.14 9.79 5.46
N ASP A 82 -1.04 10.25 4.90
CA ASP A 82 -0.05 9.51 4.12
C ASP A 82 1.33 10.16 4.32
N THR A 83 2.37 9.68 3.66
CA THR A 83 3.72 10.24 3.69
C THR A 83 4.21 10.57 2.27
N ASN A 84 5.17 11.50 2.16
CA ASN A 84 5.75 11.91 0.90
C ASN A 84 6.41 10.72 0.17
N THR A 85 6.43 10.78 -1.16
CA THR A 85 7.06 9.74 -1.97
C THR A 85 8.57 9.90 -2.04
N LEU A 86 9.27 8.81 -2.36
CA LEU A 86 10.70 8.83 -2.60
C LEU A 86 11.04 9.29 -4.04
N TYR A 87 10.13 9.07 -4.97
CA TYR A 87 10.25 9.45 -6.37
C TYR A 87 9.67 10.85 -6.63
N SER A 88 10.07 11.46 -7.75
CA SER A 88 9.61 12.78 -8.20
C SER A 88 8.23 12.67 -8.85
N GLY A 89 7.18 12.57 -8.04
CA GLY A 89 5.79 12.59 -8.49
C GLY A 89 5.04 13.78 -7.89
N SER A 90 3.72 13.76 -8.00
CA SER A 90 2.85 14.80 -7.45
C SER A 90 2.71 14.75 -5.92
N ARG A 91 3.41 13.82 -5.25
CA ARG A 91 3.37 13.63 -3.80
C ARG A 91 4.76 13.61 -3.16
N HIS A 92 5.77 14.24 -3.80
CA HIS A 92 7.17 14.23 -3.34
C HIS A 92 7.44 15.20 -2.18
N ASP A 93 6.58 16.18 -1.96
CA ASP A 93 6.59 17.11 -0.81
C ASP A 93 5.17 17.35 -0.30
N ALA A 94 5.03 17.88 0.91
CA ALA A 94 3.73 18.03 1.55
C ALA A 94 2.77 18.98 0.84
N VAL A 95 3.27 19.99 0.12
CA VAL A 95 2.42 20.95 -0.61
C VAL A 95 1.82 20.26 -1.82
N SER A 96 2.65 19.67 -2.68
CA SER A 96 2.23 18.93 -3.87
C SER A 96 1.35 17.72 -3.49
N HIS A 97 1.68 17.06 -2.39
CA HIS A 97 0.90 15.92 -1.88
C HIS A 97 -0.50 16.36 -1.42
N LEU A 98 -0.61 17.48 -0.69
CA LEU A 98 -1.90 18.03 -0.29
C LEU A 98 -2.72 18.48 -1.51
N GLU A 99 -2.11 19.16 -2.48
CA GLU A 99 -2.77 19.54 -3.73
C GLU A 99 -3.33 18.33 -4.47
N THR A 100 -2.56 17.25 -4.58
CA THR A 100 -3.00 15.97 -5.18
C THR A 100 -4.15 15.36 -4.40
N ALA A 101 -4.06 15.32 -3.06
CA ALA A 101 -5.13 14.81 -2.21
C ALA A 101 -6.43 15.60 -2.39
N LEU A 102 -6.35 16.93 -2.45
CA LEU A 102 -7.52 17.80 -2.68
C LEU A 102 -8.11 17.60 -4.08
N ALA A 103 -7.28 17.52 -5.13
CA ALA A 103 -7.72 17.27 -6.50
C ALA A 103 -8.44 15.91 -6.63
N HIS A 104 -8.04 14.92 -5.84
CA HIS A 104 -8.66 13.59 -5.78
C HIS A 104 -9.85 13.51 -4.82
N GLY A 105 -10.29 14.65 -4.24
CA GLY A 105 -11.49 14.74 -3.42
C GLY A 105 -11.28 14.38 -1.94
N PHE A 106 -10.06 14.31 -1.44
CA PHE A 106 -9.77 14.08 -0.02
C PHE A 106 -9.82 15.34 0.83
N GLY A 107 -10.47 16.40 0.33
CA GLY A 107 -10.74 17.60 1.10
C GLY A 107 -11.68 17.36 2.29
N MET A 108 -11.59 18.23 3.30
CA MET A 108 -12.37 18.13 4.54
C MET A 108 -13.89 18.20 4.28
N GLU A 109 -14.32 18.92 3.26
CA GLU A 109 -15.72 19.05 2.84
C GLU A 109 -16.32 17.71 2.37
N VAL A 110 -15.50 16.85 1.77
CA VAL A 110 -15.92 15.51 1.31
C VAL A 110 -15.71 14.48 2.41
N THR A 111 -14.50 14.41 2.96
CA THR A 111 -14.10 13.33 3.90
C THR A 111 -14.46 13.61 5.34
N GLY A 112 -14.70 14.88 5.71
CA GLY A 112 -15.07 15.29 7.07
C GLY A 112 -13.89 15.35 8.05
N ALA A 113 -12.65 15.16 7.61
CA ALA A 113 -11.45 15.26 8.43
C ALA A 113 -10.31 15.93 7.64
N PRO A 114 -9.37 16.63 8.32
CA PRO A 114 -8.22 17.23 7.64
C PRO A 114 -7.28 16.14 7.12
N PHE A 115 -6.61 16.42 5.99
CA PHE A 115 -5.49 15.63 5.48
C PHE A 115 -4.16 16.22 5.99
N ILE A 116 -3.33 15.38 6.60
CA ILE A 116 -2.03 15.74 7.16
C ILE A 116 -0.96 14.83 6.55
N VAL A 117 0.10 15.41 6.01
CA VAL A 117 1.27 14.67 5.50
C VAL A 117 2.18 14.38 6.69
N ALA A 118 2.20 13.12 7.14
CA ALA A 118 2.72 12.72 8.44
C ALA A 118 4.23 12.85 8.63
N ASP A 119 5.01 12.93 7.56
CA ASP A 119 6.46 13.05 7.57
C ASP A 119 6.95 14.50 7.32
N GLY A 120 6.04 15.48 7.35
CA GLY A 120 6.34 16.91 7.23
C GLY A 120 6.64 17.34 5.79
N LEU A 121 7.17 18.60 5.62
CA LEU A 121 7.29 19.24 4.31
C LEU A 121 8.10 18.42 3.29
N HIS A 122 9.20 17.82 3.70
CA HIS A 122 10.15 17.11 2.83
C HIS A 122 10.53 15.73 3.36
N GLY A 123 9.63 15.06 4.09
CA GLY A 123 9.88 13.71 4.62
C GLY A 123 10.86 13.65 5.79
N GLY A 124 11.09 14.78 6.49
CA GLY A 124 12.05 14.86 7.60
C GLY A 124 11.44 14.66 9.00
N ASN A 125 10.10 14.75 9.15
CA ASN A 125 9.43 14.50 10.43
C ASN A 125 9.30 13.00 10.66
N CYS A 126 10.23 12.41 11.42
CA CYS A 126 10.20 10.99 11.74
C CYS A 126 10.69 10.71 13.16
N LYS A 127 10.34 9.53 13.65
CA LYS A 127 10.81 8.99 14.94
C LYS A 127 11.39 7.60 14.73
N GLU A 128 12.45 7.30 15.49
CA GLU A 128 12.98 5.95 15.58
C GLU A 128 12.07 5.09 16.45
N VAL A 129 11.76 3.91 15.94
CA VAL A 129 10.95 2.90 16.63
C VAL A 129 11.75 1.61 16.73
N ASN A 130 11.94 1.12 17.95
CA ASN A 130 12.65 -0.14 18.20
C ASN A 130 11.79 -1.33 17.74
N VAL A 131 12.36 -2.22 16.93
CA VAL A 131 11.68 -3.41 16.40
C VAL A 131 12.45 -4.70 16.70
N GLU A 132 13.80 -4.66 16.80
CA GLU A 132 14.69 -5.80 17.10
C GLU A 132 14.38 -7.02 16.22
N LEU A 133 14.32 -6.80 14.88
CA LEU A 133 14.01 -7.83 13.90
C LEU A 133 15.26 -8.19 13.06
N LYS A 134 15.06 -9.00 12.02
CA LYS A 134 16.14 -9.59 11.22
C LYS A 134 16.99 -8.56 10.47
N HIS A 135 16.37 -7.52 9.92
CA HIS A 135 17.03 -6.52 9.07
C HIS A 135 17.27 -5.21 9.78
N PHE A 136 16.46 -4.90 10.80
CA PHE A 136 16.53 -3.63 11.52
C PHE A 136 16.38 -3.83 13.03
N ASP A 137 17.25 -3.19 13.80
CA ASP A 137 17.04 -3.00 15.24
C ASP A 137 16.03 -1.89 15.47
N THR A 138 16.12 -0.80 14.68
CA THR A 138 15.20 0.34 14.69
C THR A 138 14.77 0.70 13.28
N VAL A 139 13.55 1.24 13.15
CA VAL A 139 13.01 1.75 11.90
C VAL A 139 12.53 3.19 12.06
N HIS A 140 12.59 3.98 10.98
CA HIS A 140 12.11 5.35 10.96
C HIS A 140 10.64 5.38 10.50
N ILE A 141 9.75 5.82 11.39
CA ILE A 141 8.32 5.98 11.11
C ILE A 141 7.98 7.46 11.15
N ALA A 142 7.07 7.90 10.27
CA ALA A 142 6.61 9.29 10.22
C ALA A 142 6.08 9.76 11.58
N GLY A 143 6.46 10.97 11.99
CA GLY A 143 6.23 11.48 13.34
C GLY A 143 4.76 11.47 13.74
N ASP A 144 3.87 11.96 12.87
CA ASP A 144 2.44 12.04 13.19
C ASP A 144 1.75 10.66 13.21
N ILE A 145 2.31 9.66 12.51
CA ILE A 145 1.88 8.26 12.64
C ILE A 145 2.24 7.72 14.03
N VAL A 146 3.46 7.98 14.51
CA VAL A 146 3.88 7.53 15.84
C VAL A 146 3.04 8.21 16.93
N ASP A 147 2.72 9.49 16.78
CA ASP A 147 2.00 10.31 17.76
C ASP A 147 0.48 10.06 17.79
N ALA A 148 -0.09 9.49 16.74
CA ALA A 148 -1.49 9.10 16.74
C ALA A 148 -1.75 8.03 17.80
N GLY A 149 -2.81 8.22 18.62
CA GLY A 149 -3.17 7.30 19.68
C GLY A 149 -3.77 5.98 19.17
N SER A 150 -4.49 6.04 18.05
CA SER A 150 -5.09 4.89 17.34
C SER A 150 -5.01 5.09 15.84
N MET A 151 -5.23 4.02 15.06
CA MET A 151 -5.15 4.10 13.59
C MET A 151 -6.18 3.18 12.92
N ILE A 152 -6.84 3.68 11.88
CA ILE A 152 -7.60 2.86 10.92
C ILE A 152 -6.86 2.89 9.58
N VAL A 153 -6.39 1.74 9.14
CA VAL A 153 -5.68 1.55 7.88
C VAL A 153 -6.67 1.22 6.78
N VAL A 154 -6.84 2.13 5.82
CA VAL A 154 -7.78 1.98 4.71
C VAL A 154 -7.01 1.68 3.44
N SER A 155 -7.11 0.46 2.95
CA SER A 155 -6.29 -0.03 1.85
C SER A 155 -7.13 -0.33 0.61
N HIS A 156 -6.62 0.08 -0.54
CA HIS A 156 -7.01 -0.46 -1.83
C HIS A 156 -6.16 -1.71 -2.10
N PHE A 157 -6.79 -2.83 -2.47
CA PHE A 157 -6.08 -4.07 -2.79
C PHE A 157 -5.84 -4.18 -4.30
N LYS A 158 -4.58 -4.30 -4.72
CA LYS A 158 -4.18 -4.26 -6.16
C LYS A 158 -2.84 -4.95 -6.38
N GLY A 159 -2.47 -5.15 -7.65
CA GLY A 159 -1.14 -5.62 -8.03
C GLY A 159 -0.03 -4.62 -7.71
N HIS A 160 1.20 -5.11 -7.69
CA HIS A 160 2.41 -4.31 -7.50
C HIS A 160 3.64 -5.03 -8.07
N GLU A 161 4.40 -4.34 -8.88
CA GLU A 161 5.55 -4.89 -9.60
C GLU A 161 6.67 -5.43 -8.71
N MET A 162 6.90 -4.84 -7.53
CA MET A 162 7.98 -5.25 -6.61
C MET A 162 7.49 -6.08 -5.41
N ALA A 163 6.21 -5.94 -5.03
CA ALA A 163 5.66 -6.63 -3.87
C ALA A 163 4.65 -7.73 -4.24
N GLY A 164 4.41 -7.96 -5.55
CA GLY A 164 3.37 -8.86 -6.05
C GLY A 164 1.98 -8.22 -5.93
N PHE A 165 1.61 -7.80 -4.74
CA PHE A 165 0.37 -7.05 -4.47
C PHE A 165 0.57 -6.03 -3.35
N GLY A 166 -0.37 -5.08 -3.25
CA GLY A 166 -0.42 -4.10 -2.17
C GLY A 166 -1.76 -4.16 -1.44
N GLY A 167 -1.70 -4.25 -0.13
CA GLY A 167 -2.83 -4.26 0.80
C GLY A 167 -2.49 -3.51 2.08
N ALA A 168 -2.93 -4.00 3.24
CA ALA A 168 -2.69 -3.40 4.55
C ALA A 168 -1.21 -3.36 4.92
N LEU A 169 -0.46 -4.46 4.72
CA LEU A 169 0.97 -4.52 5.04
C LEU A 169 1.76 -3.47 4.27
N LYS A 170 1.55 -3.36 2.95
CA LYS A 170 2.26 -2.36 2.14
C LYS A 170 1.84 -0.93 2.48
N ASN A 171 0.57 -0.70 2.80
CA ASN A 171 0.06 0.60 3.22
C ASN A 171 0.69 1.05 4.55
N LEU A 172 0.92 0.12 5.48
CA LEU A 172 1.69 0.37 6.70
C LEU A 172 3.18 0.63 6.39
N ALA A 173 3.81 -0.25 5.62
CA ALA A 173 5.24 -0.24 5.37
C ALA A 173 5.71 1.05 4.68
N MET A 174 5.35 1.18 3.39
CA MET A 174 5.74 2.34 2.58
C MET A 174 4.98 3.60 2.99
N GLY A 175 3.70 3.45 3.33
CA GLY A 175 2.84 4.58 3.60
C GLY A 175 3.01 5.22 4.98
N CYS A 176 3.65 4.57 5.95
CA CYS A 176 3.98 5.15 7.26
C CYS A 176 5.47 5.52 7.40
N ALA A 177 6.31 5.19 6.43
CA ALA A 177 7.73 5.51 6.44
C ALA A 177 8.01 6.87 5.80
N PRO A 178 8.90 7.69 6.35
CA PRO A 178 9.44 8.88 5.68
C PRO A 178 10.39 8.48 4.55
N ALA A 179 10.90 9.45 3.79
CA ALA A 179 11.81 9.19 2.66
C ALA A 179 13.00 8.30 3.02
N VAL A 180 13.65 8.55 4.16
CA VAL A 180 14.78 7.73 4.66
C VAL A 180 14.36 6.29 4.92
N GLY A 181 13.16 6.09 5.49
CA GLY A 181 12.63 4.75 5.76
C GLY A 181 12.21 4.02 4.49
N LYS A 182 11.63 4.72 3.51
CA LYS A 182 11.34 4.14 2.20
C LYS A 182 12.62 3.69 1.49
N LYS A 183 13.68 4.52 1.54
CA LYS A 183 15.00 4.17 1.00
C LYS A 183 15.55 2.90 1.65
N ALA A 184 15.51 2.81 2.98
CA ALA A 184 16.00 1.64 3.72
C ALA A 184 15.23 0.36 3.40
N GLN A 185 13.91 0.44 3.16
CA GLN A 185 13.11 -0.71 2.72
C GLN A 185 13.53 -1.17 1.33
N HIS A 186 13.69 -0.23 0.39
CA HIS A 186 14.08 -0.55 -0.97
C HIS A 186 15.49 -1.15 -1.03
N ASP A 187 16.50 -0.47 -0.49
CA ASP A 187 17.91 -0.90 -0.45
C ASP A 187 18.31 -1.84 -1.60
N LEU A 188 17.83 -1.52 -2.79
CA LEU A 188 17.99 -2.30 -4.01
C LEU A 188 18.90 -1.55 -4.96
N CYS A 189 19.87 -2.26 -5.53
CA CYS A 189 20.64 -1.76 -6.64
C CYS A 189 20.08 -2.31 -7.95
N PHE A 190 19.84 -1.43 -8.92
CA PHE A 190 19.47 -1.83 -10.26
C PHE A 190 20.70 -1.98 -11.15
N LYS A 191 20.65 -2.95 -12.05
CA LYS A 191 21.67 -3.18 -13.08
C LYS A 191 21.07 -3.07 -14.47
N VAL A 192 21.87 -2.59 -15.42
CA VAL A 192 21.46 -2.51 -16.82
C VAL A 192 22.09 -3.65 -17.61
N LYS A 193 21.27 -4.48 -18.27
CA LYS A 193 21.78 -5.41 -19.30
C LYS A 193 22.16 -4.60 -20.53
N LYS A 194 23.45 -4.25 -20.64
CA LYS A 194 23.96 -3.34 -21.68
C LYS A 194 23.70 -3.85 -23.09
N GLU A 195 23.68 -5.18 -23.32
CA GLU A 195 23.43 -5.80 -24.62
C GLU A 195 22.05 -5.47 -25.20
N GLY A 196 21.03 -5.37 -24.34
CA GLY A 196 19.66 -5.03 -24.76
C GLY A 196 19.35 -3.53 -24.74
N CYS A 197 20.19 -2.72 -24.12
CA CYS A 197 19.97 -1.28 -24.00
C CYS A 197 20.12 -0.60 -25.36
N ILE A 198 19.12 0.19 -25.75
CA ILE A 198 19.12 0.92 -27.04
C ILE A 198 19.57 2.38 -26.89
N GLY A 199 19.99 2.82 -25.71
CA GLY A 199 20.46 4.19 -25.46
C GLY A 199 19.43 5.28 -25.62
N CYS A 200 18.15 4.98 -25.40
CA CYS A 200 17.05 5.95 -25.58
C CYS A 200 16.99 7.05 -24.50
N ALA A 201 17.77 6.93 -23.42
CA ALA A 201 17.83 7.86 -22.30
C ALA A 201 16.52 8.05 -21.49
N ALA A 202 15.44 7.31 -21.76
CA ALA A 202 14.18 7.47 -21.02
C ALA A 202 14.38 7.31 -19.50
N CYS A 203 15.23 6.38 -19.06
CA CYS A 203 15.54 6.15 -17.65
C CYS A 203 16.29 7.30 -16.97
N THR A 204 17.09 8.09 -17.73
CA THR A 204 17.80 9.25 -17.14
C THR A 204 16.86 10.39 -16.84
N LEU A 205 15.76 10.52 -17.59
CA LEU A 205 14.78 11.59 -17.44
C LEU A 205 13.88 11.41 -16.18
N VAL A 206 13.68 10.18 -15.75
CA VAL A 206 12.80 9.86 -14.61
C VAL A 206 13.57 9.60 -13.32
N CYS A 207 14.89 9.55 -13.35
CA CYS A 207 15.69 9.27 -12.17
C CYS A 207 15.72 10.49 -11.23
N PRO A 208 15.07 10.44 -10.03
CA PRO A 208 14.97 11.60 -9.13
C PRO A 208 16.33 11.97 -8.50
N GLN A 209 17.29 11.04 -8.51
CA GLN A 209 18.64 11.24 -7.98
C GLN A 209 19.69 11.48 -9.07
N HIS A 210 19.28 11.57 -10.33
CA HIS A 210 20.21 11.64 -11.46
C HIS A 210 21.31 10.57 -11.44
N ALA A 211 20.98 9.41 -10.84
CA ALA A 211 21.88 8.27 -10.68
C ALA A 211 22.13 7.49 -11.99
N ILE A 212 21.52 7.90 -13.10
CA ILE A 212 21.62 7.19 -14.37
C ILE A 212 22.23 8.11 -15.42
N SER A 213 23.33 7.66 -16.02
CA SER A 213 24.00 8.30 -17.16
C SER A 213 24.07 7.36 -18.36
N LEU A 214 24.49 7.85 -19.50
CA LEU A 214 24.85 7.03 -20.65
C LEU A 214 26.37 6.95 -20.73
N ASP A 215 26.90 5.72 -20.89
CA ASP A 215 28.33 5.50 -21.12
C ASP A 215 28.74 5.91 -22.56
N ASP A 216 30.04 5.79 -22.87
CA ASP A 216 30.61 6.14 -24.19
C ASP A 216 29.97 5.38 -25.35
N ASN A 217 29.39 4.21 -25.09
CA ASN A 217 28.65 3.40 -26.06
C ASN A 217 27.15 3.72 -26.08
N ARG A 218 26.74 4.83 -25.43
CA ARG A 218 25.34 5.24 -25.25
C ARG A 218 24.48 4.19 -24.56
N LYS A 219 25.06 3.37 -23.67
CA LYS A 219 24.31 2.44 -22.83
C LYS A 219 24.08 3.05 -21.45
N ALA A 220 22.90 2.84 -20.90
CA ALA A 220 22.60 3.33 -19.56
C ALA A 220 23.51 2.64 -18.51
N GLU A 221 23.96 3.42 -17.55
CA GLU A 221 24.74 3.00 -16.41
C GLU A 221 24.17 3.63 -15.14
N ILE A 222 24.07 2.85 -14.07
CA ILE A 222 23.47 3.30 -12.81
C ILE A 222 24.54 3.39 -11.76
N ASP A 223 24.72 4.59 -11.20
CA ASP A 223 25.58 4.82 -10.05
C ASP A 223 24.88 4.29 -8.77
N ALA A 224 25.36 3.17 -8.25
CA ALA A 224 24.81 2.55 -7.05
C ALA A 224 24.90 3.44 -5.80
N SER A 225 25.87 4.36 -5.74
CA SER A 225 26.02 5.28 -4.61
C SER A 225 24.95 6.36 -4.56
N LEU A 226 24.38 6.71 -5.71
CA LEU A 226 23.30 7.68 -5.86
C LEU A 226 21.92 7.02 -5.97
N CYS A 227 21.86 5.74 -6.38
CA CYS A 227 20.63 5.02 -6.58
C CYS A 227 19.90 4.81 -5.25
N ILE A 228 18.63 5.20 -5.20
CA ILE A 228 17.75 5.03 -4.01
C ILE A 228 16.82 3.82 -4.13
N GLY A 229 16.94 3.02 -5.20
CA GLY A 229 16.14 1.81 -5.36
C GLY A 229 14.64 2.05 -5.65
N CYS A 230 14.22 3.24 -6.11
CA CYS A 230 12.80 3.59 -6.28
C CYS A 230 12.08 2.84 -7.41
N GLY A 231 12.81 2.29 -8.39
CA GLY A 231 12.22 1.52 -9.50
C GLY A 231 11.65 2.33 -10.67
N GLU A 232 11.63 3.67 -10.64
CA GLU A 232 11.08 4.51 -11.71
C GLU A 232 11.66 4.18 -13.10
N CYS A 233 12.95 3.89 -13.13
CA CYS A 233 13.62 3.53 -14.38
C CYS A 233 13.14 2.21 -15.00
N LEU A 234 12.56 1.30 -14.21
CA LEU A 234 11.98 0.04 -14.70
C LEU A 234 10.72 0.32 -15.52
N THR A 235 9.89 1.27 -15.07
CA THR A 235 8.57 1.54 -15.66
C THR A 235 8.67 2.13 -17.07
N VAL A 236 9.74 2.89 -17.35
CA VAL A 236 9.94 3.60 -18.63
C VAL A 236 10.87 2.88 -19.60
N CYS A 237 11.51 1.78 -19.22
CA CYS A 237 12.44 1.08 -20.08
C CYS A 237 11.71 0.24 -21.16
N PRO A 238 11.69 0.67 -22.45
CA PRO A 238 10.91 -0.03 -23.48
C PRO A 238 11.47 -1.41 -23.83
N LYS A 239 12.75 -1.66 -23.48
CA LYS A 239 13.42 -2.95 -23.71
C LYS A 239 13.54 -3.79 -22.44
N LYS A 240 13.02 -3.32 -21.29
CA LYS A 240 13.08 -4.00 -19.99
C LYS A 240 14.50 -4.50 -19.64
N THR A 241 15.51 -3.70 -19.98
CA THR A 241 16.93 -4.05 -19.76
C THR A 241 17.47 -3.61 -18.42
N ILE A 242 16.71 -2.79 -17.69
CA ILE A 242 17.01 -2.46 -16.29
C ILE A 242 16.43 -3.59 -15.45
N GLN A 243 17.26 -4.17 -14.61
CA GLN A 243 16.87 -5.33 -13.81
C GLN A 243 17.35 -5.17 -12.38
N ILE A 244 16.55 -5.70 -11.45
CA ILE A 244 16.99 -6.00 -10.09
C ILE A 244 17.69 -7.35 -10.13
N ASP A 245 18.59 -7.59 -9.18
CA ASP A 245 19.05 -8.93 -8.89
C ASP A 245 17.95 -9.69 -8.14
N TRP A 246 16.96 -10.15 -8.91
CA TRP A 246 15.72 -10.71 -8.39
C TRP A 246 15.92 -11.96 -7.52
N GLU A 247 16.98 -12.71 -7.73
CA GLU A 247 17.19 -13.94 -6.97
C GLU A 247 17.70 -13.66 -5.55
N THR A 248 18.44 -12.56 -5.38
CA THR A 248 19.05 -12.24 -4.08
C THR A 248 18.33 -11.12 -3.31
N GLU A 249 17.59 -10.24 -3.97
CA GLU A 249 17.11 -8.98 -3.38
C GLU A 249 15.59 -8.90 -3.11
N ILE A 250 14.75 -9.64 -3.83
CA ILE A 250 13.28 -9.54 -3.67
C ILE A 250 12.81 -10.02 -2.28
N ASN A 251 13.30 -11.15 -1.80
CA ASN A 251 12.86 -11.67 -0.51
C ASN A 251 13.32 -10.77 0.65
N PRO A 252 14.58 -10.28 0.71
CA PRO A 252 15.00 -9.28 1.67
C PRO A 252 14.19 -7.99 1.60
N PHE A 253 13.84 -7.50 0.41
CA PHE A 253 12.94 -6.35 0.25
C PHE A 253 11.58 -6.58 0.89
N LEU A 254 10.93 -7.74 0.63
CA LEU A 254 9.64 -8.08 1.23
C LEU A 254 9.71 -8.18 2.76
N GLU A 255 10.80 -8.76 3.28
CA GLU A 255 11.03 -8.85 4.73
C GLU A 255 11.25 -7.45 5.35
N ARG A 256 12.11 -6.60 4.76
CA ARG A 256 12.33 -5.22 5.21
C ARG A 256 11.03 -4.40 5.20
N MET A 257 10.22 -4.56 4.15
CA MET A 257 8.90 -3.93 4.05
C MET A 257 8.01 -4.35 5.23
N VAL A 258 7.97 -5.62 5.57
CA VAL A 258 7.17 -6.13 6.70
C VAL A 258 7.69 -5.61 8.04
N GLU A 259 9.01 -5.50 8.24
CA GLU A 259 9.58 -4.93 9.48
C GLU A 259 9.21 -3.47 9.68
N TYR A 260 9.12 -2.69 8.61
CA TYR A 260 8.59 -1.33 8.65
C TYR A 260 7.09 -1.29 8.94
N ALA A 261 6.31 -2.22 8.39
CA ALA A 261 4.89 -2.36 8.74
C ALA A 261 4.70 -2.68 10.23
N TYR A 262 5.53 -3.55 10.79
CA TYR A 262 5.57 -3.83 12.22
C TYR A 262 5.89 -2.58 13.04
N GLY A 263 6.93 -1.84 12.68
CA GLY A 263 7.30 -0.59 13.34
C GLY A 263 6.21 0.48 13.34
N ALA A 264 5.37 0.52 12.30
CA ALA A 264 4.26 1.47 12.23
C ALA A 264 3.14 1.21 13.26
N ILE A 265 3.05 -0.01 13.78
CA ILE A 265 1.94 -0.43 14.67
C ILE A 265 2.39 -0.85 16.07
N VAL A 266 3.65 -1.21 16.27
CA VAL A 266 4.13 -1.80 17.54
C VAL A 266 3.86 -0.93 18.76
N ASN A 267 3.88 0.40 18.62
CA ASN A 267 3.59 1.33 19.71
C ASN A 267 2.08 1.56 19.95
N LYS A 268 1.22 1.04 19.08
CA LYS A 268 -0.26 1.20 19.17
C LYS A 268 -0.94 -0.02 19.76
N LYS A 269 -0.22 -1.13 19.94
CA LYS A 269 -0.77 -2.41 20.43
C LYS A 269 -2.05 -2.79 19.67
N ASP A 270 -3.16 -3.00 20.41
CA ASP A 270 -4.45 -3.41 19.83
C ASP A 270 -5.32 -2.25 19.33
N LYS A 271 -4.75 -1.06 19.10
CA LYS A 271 -5.47 0.14 18.65
C LYS A 271 -5.31 0.41 17.15
N VAL A 272 -5.25 -0.65 16.36
CA VAL A 272 -5.20 -0.55 14.88
C VAL A 272 -6.28 -1.43 14.26
N GLY A 273 -7.11 -0.82 13.44
CA GLY A 273 -8.12 -1.51 12.64
C GLY A 273 -7.80 -1.44 11.15
N TYR A 274 -8.21 -2.44 10.39
CA TYR A 274 -7.94 -2.54 8.95
C TYR A 274 -9.23 -2.64 8.17
N ILE A 275 -9.36 -1.83 7.12
CA ILE A 275 -10.43 -1.91 6.12
C ILE A 275 -9.76 -1.99 4.76
N THR A 276 -10.02 -3.06 4.03
CA THR A 276 -9.45 -3.30 2.69
C THR A 276 -10.56 -3.35 1.64
N LEU A 277 -10.41 -2.53 0.59
CA LEU A 277 -11.33 -2.48 -0.53
C LEU A 277 -10.78 -3.36 -1.66
N VAL A 278 -11.44 -4.47 -1.93
CA VAL A 278 -11.13 -5.41 -3.01
C VAL A 278 -12.07 -5.09 -4.19
N VAL A 279 -11.86 -3.89 -4.73
CA VAL A 279 -12.61 -3.33 -5.86
C VAL A 279 -11.62 -2.65 -6.79
N ASN A 280 -11.90 -2.61 -8.08
CA ASN A 280 -11.02 -2.02 -9.08
C ASN A 280 -9.57 -2.56 -8.95
N VAL A 281 -9.42 -3.88 -8.87
CA VAL A 281 -8.13 -4.55 -8.61
C VAL A 281 -7.24 -4.44 -9.85
N THR A 282 -6.50 -3.33 -9.94
CA THR A 282 -5.59 -3.01 -11.03
C THR A 282 -4.32 -3.86 -10.99
N PRO A 283 -3.60 -4.06 -12.11
CA PRO A 283 -2.34 -4.80 -12.16
C PRO A 283 -1.18 -4.07 -11.48
N LEU A 284 -1.26 -2.73 -11.40
CA LEU A 284 -0.24 -1.86 -10.81
C LEU A 284 -0.78 -1.06 -9.62
N CYS A 285 0.15 -0.51 -8.86
CA CYS A 285 -0.14 0.29 -7.68
C CYS A 285 -0.71 1.68 -8.04
N ASP A 286 -1.53 2.25 -7.15
CA ASP A 286 -2.01 3.64 -7.25
C ASP A 286 -0.89 4.69 -7.19
N CYS A 287 0.36 4.27 -7.03
CA CYS A 287 1.54 5.12 -7.06
C CYS A 287 2.05 5.45 -8.49
N VAL A 288 1.51 4.80 -9.52
CA VAL A 288 1.77 5.18 -10.92
C VAL A 288 0.75 6.22 -11.40
N PRO A 289 1.14 7.16 -12.30
CA PRO A 289 0.27 8.26 -12.74
C PRO A 289 -0.75 7.85 -13.82
N TRP A 290 -1.26 6.63 -13.76
CA TRP A 290 -2.34 6.09 -14.60
C TRP A 290 -3.02 4.91 -13.90
N SER A 291 -4.22 4.56 -14.34
CA SER A 291 -4.90 3.33 -13.92
C SER A 291 -5.16 2.46 -15.15
N ASP A 292 -5.03 1.16 -14.97
CA ASP A 292 -5.42 0.17 -15.98
C ASP A 292 -6.77 -0.46 -15.61
N ALA A 293 -7.34 -1.22 -16.52
CA ALA A 293 -8.56 -1.98 -16.27
C ALA A 293 -8.34 -3.02 -15.15
N PRO A 294 -9.35 -3.26 -14.31
CA PRO A 294 -9.23 -4.25 -13.23
C PRO A 294 -9.03 -5.66 -13.78
N MET A 295 -8.20 -6.44 -13.09
CA MET A 295 -7.89 -7.83 -13.45
C MET A 295 -9.01 -8.82 -13.13
N VAL A 296 -9.86 -8.49 -12.16
CA VAL A 296 -10.99 -9.31 -11.69
C VAL A 296 -12.22 -8.41 -11.49
N PRO A 297 -13.45 -8.96 -11.49
CA PRO A 297 -14.62 -8.21 -11.08
C PRO A 297 -14.47 -7.68 -9.65
N ASP A 298 -15.11 -6.55 -9.36
CA ASP A 298 -15.21 -6.02 -8.00
C ASP A 298 -15.79 -7.05 -7.04
N ILE A 299 -15.12 -7.30 -5.91
CA ILE A 299 -15.48 -8.35 -4.96
C ILE A 299 -16.24 -7.77 -3.76
N GLY A 300 -15.62 -6.89 -2.99
CA GLY A 300 -16.23 -6.37 -1.77
C GLY A 300 -15.26 -5.58 -0.90
N PHE A 301 -15.70 -5.40 0.35
CA PHE A 301 -14.93 -4.72 1.39
C PHE A 301 -14.67 -5.70 2.53
N LEU A 302 -13.49 -5.63 3.10
CA LEU A 302 -13.05 -6.44 4.23
C LEU A 302 -12.77 -5.57 5.44
N SER A 303 -12.92 -6.13 6.66
CA SER A 303 -12.37 -5.56 7.88
C SER A 303 -11.81 -6.62 8.82
N SER A 304 -10.78 -6.26 9.58
CA SER A 304 -10.14 -7.11 10.58
C SER A 304 -9.31 -6.26 11.54
N THR A 305 -8.94 -6.82 12.69
CA THR A 305 -7.90 -6.30 13.59
C THR A 305 -6.52 -6.94 13.30
N ASP A 306 -6.44 -7.86 12.35
CA ASP A 306 -5.23 -8.58 11.96
C ASP A 306 -4.81 -8.19 10.53
N PRO A 307 -3.63 -7.54 10.32
CA PRO A 307 -3.17 -7.08 9.02
C PRO A 307 -2.77 -8.23 8.08
N VAL A 308 -2.33 -9.36 8.63
CA VAL A 308 -1.92 -10.53 7.85
C VAL A 308 -3.15 -11.28 7.35
N ALA A 309 -4.11 -11.51 8.23
CA ALA A 309 -5.36 -12.19 7.91
C ALA A 309 -6.17 -11.45 6.83
N ILE A 310 -6.27 -10.11 6.92
CA ILE A 310 -7.04 -9.33 5.94
C ILE A 310 -6.38 -9.33 4.56
N ASP A 311 -5.04 -9.24 4.48
CA ASP A 311 -4.31 -9.30 3.21
C ASP A 311 -4.32 -10.71 2.63
N GLN A 312 -4.22 -11.77 3.47
CA GLN A 312 -4.38 -13.16 3.02
C GLN A 312 -5.78 -13.39 2.46
N ALA A 313 -6.83 -12.94 3.15
CA ALA A 313 -8.21 -13.08 2.68
C ALA A 313 -8.44 -12.32 1.36
N ALA A 314 -7.93 -11.10 1.22
CA ALA A 314 -8.02 -10.34 -0.01
C ALA A 314 -7.32 -11.05 -1.18
N TYR A 315 -6.11 -11.58 -0.96
CA TYR A 315 -5.37 -12.37 -1.94
C TYR A 315 -6.14 -13.61 -2.38
N ASP A 316 -6.67 -14.38 -1.42
CA ASP A 316 -7.42 -15.61 -1.69
C ASP A 316 -8.71 -15.32 -2.50
N LEU A 317 -9.41 -14.24 -2.19
CA LEU A 317 -10.60 -13.80 -2.92
C LEU A 317 -10.28 -13.40 -4.37
N VAL A 318 -9.19 -12.66 -4.60
CA VAL A 318 -8.75 -12.30 -5.96
C VAL A 318 -8.31 -13.56 -6.72
N LYS A 319 -7.62 -14.48 -6.07
CA LYS A 319 -7.22 -15.75 -6.67
C LYS A 319 -8.42 -16.59 -7.05
N ALA A 320 -9.45 -16.64 -6.20
CA ALA A 320 -10.69 -17.40 -6.43
C ALA A 320 -11.58 -16.80 -7.53
N ALA A 321 -11.48 -15.50 -7.81
CA ALA A 321 -12.26 -14.83 -8.86
C ALA A 321 -11.78 -15.24 -10.27
N GLU A 322 -12.64 -15.08 -11.29
CA GLU A 322 -12.25 -15.19 -12.69
C GLU A 322 -11.45 -13.95 -13.13
N GLY A 323 -10.39 -14.15 -13.91
CA GLY A 323 -9.61 -13.07 -14.50
C GLY A 323 -10.28 -12.50 -15.75
N LEU A 324 -10.29 -11.16 -15.89
CA LEU A 324 -10.94 -10.46 -17.00
C LEU A 324 -10.04 -10.40 -18.24
N ALA A 325 -10.58 -10.81 -19.40
CA ALA A 325 -9.82 -10.84 -20.68
C ALA A 325 -9.44 -9.44 -21.18
N ASN A 326 -10.23 -8.43 -20.87
CA ASN A 326 -10.02 -7.03 -21.28
C ASN A 326 -9.20 -6.23 -20.27
N SER A 327 -8.26 -6.90 -19.61
CA SER A 327 -7.31 -6.32 -18.66
C SER A 327 -5.88 -6.62 -19.09
N ALA A 328 -4.89 -6.20 -18.33
CA ALA A 328 -3.48 -6.53 -18.53
C ALA A 328 -3.17 -8.04 -18.51
N LEU A 329 -4.10 -8.89 -18.04
CA LEU A 329 -4.00 -10.35 -18.15
C LEU A 329 -3.98 -10.85 -19.59
N GLY A 330 -4.48 -10.07 -20.57
CA GLY A 330 -4.50 -10.37 -21.99
C GLY A 330 -5.43 -11.51 -22.42
N LYS A 331 -6.00 -12.24 -21.45
CA LYS A 331 -6.97 -13.31 -21.64
C LYS A 331 -7.77 -13.55 -20.37
N ALA A 332 -8.93 -14.19 -20.48
CA ALA A 332 -9.65 -14.69 -19.32
C ALA A 332 -8.81 -15.76 -18.61
N LEU A 333 -8.71 -15.65 -17.28
CA LEU A 333 -8.05 -16.66 -16.46
C LEU A 333 -9.09 -17.37 -15.59
N PRO A 334 -9.03 -18.71 -15.48
CA PRO A 334 -9.94 -19.44 -14.62
C PRO A 334 -9.85 -19.02 -13.16
N ALA A 335 -10.96 -19.19 -12.43
CA ALA A 335 -10.98 -19.15 -10.98
C ALA A 335 -9.90 -20.07 -10.38
N GLY A 336 -9.24 -19.62 -9.31
CA GLY A 336 -8.13 -20.35 -8.69
C GLY A 336 -6.74 -20.05 -9.29
N THR A 337 -6.66 -19.40 -10.47
CA THR A 337 -5.38 -18.95 -11.02
C THR A 337 -4.87 -17.73 -10.23
N ASP A 338 -3.58 -17.70 -9.92
CA ASP A 338 -2.95 -16.54 -9.31
C ASP A 338 -2.73 -15.42 -10.34
N LYS A 339 -3.52 -14.34 -10.26
CA LYS A 339 -3.46 -13.22 -11.20
C LYS A 339 -2.23 -12.36 -10.96
N PHE A 340 -1.76 -12.25 -9.72
CA PHE A 340 -0.58 -11.45 -9.38
C PHE A 340 0.69 -12.12 -9.87
N MET A 341 0.85 -13.43 -9.66
CA MET A 341 1.96 -14.20 -10.23
C MET A 341 1.90 -14.27 -11.76
N HIS A 342 0.70 -14.22 -12.36
CA HIS A 342 0.58 -14.13 -13.82
C HIS A 342 1.09 -12.79 -14.36
N MET A 343 0.88 -11.70 -13.62
CA MET A 343 1.34 -10.36 -14.01
C MET A 343 2.82 -10.12 -13.70
N HIS A 344 3.29 -10.62 -12.57
CA HIS A 344 4.62 -10.37 -12.01
C HIS A 344 5.25 -11.70 -11.58
N ASP A 345 5.60 -12.55 -12.54
CA ASP A 345 6.06 -13.94 -12.36
C ASP A 345 7.37 -14.08 -11.56
N TYR A 346 8.07 -12.96 -11.39
CA TYR A 346 9.32 -12.85 -10.64
C TYR A 346 9.13 -12.50 -9.15
N VAL A 347 7.90 -12.20 -8.68
CA VAL A 347 7.67 -11.82 -7.27
C VAL A 347 6.48 -12.57 -6.67
N ASP A 348 6.76 -13.37 -5.66
CA ASP A 348 5.73 -14.02 -4.83
C ASP A 348 5.43 -13.16 -3.59
N GLY A 349 4.38 -12.31 -3.68
CA GLY A 349 3.96 -11.44 -2.58
C GLY A 349 3.49 -12.19 -1.33
N THR A 350 3.15 -13.49 -1.42
CA THR A 350 2.73 -14.29 -0.25
C THR A 350 3.88 -14.53 0.73
N LYS A 351 5.14 -14.34 0.30
CA LYS A 351 6.30 -14.40 1.19
C LYS A 351 6.30 -13.26 2.23
N ALA A 352 5.77 -12.08 1.87
CA ALA A 352 5.57 -11.01 2.86
C ALA A 352 4.56 -11.43 3.95
N LEU A 353 3.45 -12.09 3.57
CA LEU A 353 2.48 -12.61 4.54
C LEU A 353 3.10 -13.67 5.46
N ALA A 354 3.87 -14.59 4.89
CA ALA A 354 4.56 -15.63 5.67
C ALA A 354 5.59 -15.04 6.65
N TYR A 355 6.32 -14.00 6.24
CA TYR A 355 7.26 -13.35 7.13
C TYR A 355 6.55 -12.51 8.21
N ALA A 356 5.45 -11.83 7.88
CA ALA A 356 4.64 -11.08 8.85
C ALA A 356 4.04 -12.01 9.93
N GLU A 357 3.55 -13.17 9.54
CA GLU A 357 3.11 -14.21 10.49
C GLU A 357 4.27 -14.70 11.36
N LYS A 358 5.43 -14.98 10.77
CA LYS A 358 6.63 -15.45 11.49
C LYS A 358 7.10 -14.48 12.57
N ILE A 359 6.99 -13.16 12.34
CA ILE A 359 7.38 -12.13 13.33
C ILE A 359 6.23 -11.73 14.28
N GLY A 360 5.08 -12.41 14.21
CA GLY A 360 3.97 -12.23 15.14
C GLY A 360 3.07 -11.03 14.86
N MET A 361 3.02 -10.51 13.63
CA MET A 361 2.11 -9.42 13.27
C MET A 361 0.64 -9.86 13.15
N GLY A 362 0.38 -11.14 12.96
CA GLY A 362 -0.95 -11.70 12.77
C GLY A 362 -0.86 -13.13 12.25
N SER A 363 -1.96 -13.66 11.71
CA SER A 363 -2.04 -15.03 11.21
C SER A 363 -2.57 -15.08 9.78
N ARG A 364 -2.01 -16.00 8.98
CA ARG A 364 -2.53 -16.35 7.65
C ARG A 364 -3.76 -17.24 7.73
N GLU A 365 -3.97 -17.88 8.89
CA GLU A 365 -5.19 -18.66 9.15
C GLU A 365 -6.29 -17.73 9.65
N TYR A 366 -7.38 -17.65 8.90
CA TYR A 366 -8.51 -16.78 9.22
C TYR A 366 -9.85 -17.47 9.07
N GLU A 367 -10.87 -16.89 9.69
CA GLU A 367 -12.27 -17.19 9.47
C GLU A 367 -12.91 -16.05 8.68
N LEU A 368 -13.47 -16.33 7.49
CA LEU A 368 -14.18 -15.34 6.69
C LEU A 368 -15.66 -15.31 7.07
N ILE A 369 -16.13 -14.17 7.58
CA ILE A 369 -17.49 -13.96 8.08
C ILE A 369 -18.21 -12.97 7.18
N GLU A 370 -19.28 -13.39 6.51
CA GLU A 370 -20.09 -12.53 5.65
C GLU A 370 -21.10 -11.70 6.45
N LEU A 371 -21.25 -10.38 6.06
CA LEU A 371 -22.20 -9.43 6.60
C LEU A 371 -23.42 -9.28 5.70
#